data_256109e85676453da749c133847b6dcd
#
_entry.id   256109e85676453da749c133847b6dcd
#
_cell.length_a   1.000
_cell.length_b   1.000
_cell.length_c   1.000
_cell.angle_alpha   90.00
_cell.angle_beta   90.00
_cell.angle_gamma   90.00
#
_symmetry.space_group_name_H-M   'P 1'
#
loop_
_entity.id
_entity.type
_entity.pdbx_description
1 polymer ?
#
loop_
_entity_poly.entity_id
_entity_poly.type
_entity_poly.pdbx_seq_one_letter_code
_entity_poly.pdbx_strand_id
1 'polypeptide(L)'
;MNGSTWKKWDLHIHTPMTHLNGAGFQCSISDYVSKLAAEELDLIGVTNYFYFKENELEIVKNEIRTQGHRITVLGNVEFRIVQQNNGGEWINVHVVFSEKLTTTQINTILSSMPITNTSPDGRVVYCSETSMQANGV
;
A
#
# COMPACT_ATOMS: atom_id res chain seq x y z
N MET A 1 34.22 -12.10 -10.81
CA MET A 1 33.39 -11.37 -9.82
C MET A 1 32.41 -10.53 -10.63
N ASN A 2 31.15 -10.84 -10.60
CA ASN A 2 30.14 -9.98 -11.22
C ASN A 2 29.97 -8.76 -10.33
N GLY A 3 30.14 -7.57 -10.87
CA GLY A 3 29.83 -6.33 -10.17
C GLY A 3 28.37 -6.32 -9.71
N SER A 4 27.99 -5.35 -8.87
CA SER A 4 26.60 -5.20 -8.43
C SER A 4 25.69 -5.05 -9.65
N THR A 5 24.65 -5.89 -9.73
CA THR A 5 23.60 -5.74 -10.74
C THR A 5 22.63 -4.67 -10.25
N TRP A 6 22.40 -3.66 -11.06
CA TRP A 6 21.38 -2.64 -10.78
C TRP A 6 19.99 -3.26 -10.85
N LYS A 7 19.13 -2.86 -9.90
CA LYS A 7 17.73 -3.28 -9.80
C LYS A 7 16.81 -2.06 -9.87
N LYS A 8 15.74 -2.16 -10.64
CA LYS A 8 14.75 -1.09 -10.79
C LYS A 8 13.64 -1.28 -9.75
N TRP A 9 13.52 -0.35 -8.82
CA TRP A 9 12.53 -0.39 -7.75
C TRP A 9 11.60 0.81 -7.82
N ASP A 10 10.32 0.58 -7.57
CA ASP A 10 9.35 1.62 -7.26
C ASP A 10 8.61 1.24 -5.99
N LEU A 11 8.84 2.01 -4.93
CA LEU A 11 8.26 1.74 -3.61
C LEU A 11 6.91 2.44 -3.39
N HIS A 12 6.42 3.22 -4.35
CA HIS A 12 5.19 3.99 -4.19
C HIS A 12 4.23 3.79 -5.36
N ILE A 13 3.60 2.63 -5.43
CA ILE A 13 2.63 2.30 -6.49
C ILE A 13 1.30 1.88 -5.87
N HIS A 14 0.23 2.60 -6.20
CA HIS A 14 -1.13 2.24 -5.81
C HIS A 14 -1.69 1.13 -6.69
N THR A 15 -2.51 0.26 -6.12
CA THR A 15 -3.28 -0.73 -6.89
C THR A 15 -4.66 -0.19 -7.25
N PRO A 16 -5.38 -0.83 -8.18
CA PRO A 16 -6.81 -0.54 -8.41
C PRO A 16 -7.69 -0.77 -7.17
N MET A 17 -7.20 -1.53 -6.18
CA MET A 17 -7.91 -1.84 -4.93
C MET A 17 -7.65 -0.83 -3.82
N THR A 18 -6.70 0.09 -3.99
CA THR A 18 -6.30 1.06 -2.97
C THR A 18 -7.50 1.85 -2.44
N HIS A 19 -7.65 1.89 -1.11
CA HIS A 19 -8.63 2.74 -0.45
C HIS A 19 -8.35 4.21 -0.75
N LEU A 20 -9.39 5.03 -0.93
CA LEU A 20 -9.30 6.44 -1.35
C LEU A 20 -8.72 6.63 -2.76
N ASN A 21 -8.64 5.58 -3.55
CA ASN A 21 -8.28 5.72 -4.96
C ASN A 21 -9.40 6.47 -5.68
N GLY A 22 -9.12 7.70 -6.12
CA GLY A 22 -10.09 8.52 -6.84
C GLY A 22 -10.56 7.83 -8.13
N ALA A 23 -11.68 8.29 -8.69
CA ALA A 23 -12.37 7.70 -9.86
C ALA A 23 -11.49 7.54 -11.13
N GLY A 24 -10.26 8.03 -11.13
CA GLY A 24 -9.36 8.01 -12.29
C GLY A 24 -8.47 6.76 -12.46
N PHE A 25 -8.37 5.90 -11.45
CA PHE A 25 -7.49 4.73 -11.52
C PHE A 25 -8.31 3.43 -11.53
N GLN A 26 -9.01 3.20 -12.64
CA GLN A 26 -9.79 1.96 -12.82
C GLN A 26 -9.15 1.11 -13.91
N CYS A 27 -8.55 -0.01 -13.50
CA CYS A 27 -8.12 -1.07 -14.41
C CYS A 27 -8.26 -2.42 -13.71
N SER A 28 -8.24 -3.50 -14.49
CA SER A 28 -8.15 -4.85 -13.92
C SER A 28 -6.78 -5.07 -13.26
N ILE A 29 -6.72 -6.01 -12.31
CA ILE A 29 -5.42 -6.42 -11.73
C ILE A 29 -4.49 -6.98 -12.82
N SER A 30 -5.05 -7.65 -13.82
CA SER A 30 -4.29 -8.18 -14.95
C SER A 30 -3.64 -7.08 -15.78
N ASP A 31 -4.40 -6.03 -16.14
CA ASP A 31 -3.86 -4.86 -16.85
C ASP A 31 -2.83 -4.10 -16.02
N TYR A 32 -3.09 -3.99 -14.71
CA TYR A 32 -2.17 -3.37 -13.77
C TYR A 32 -0.81 -4.09 -13.77
N VAL A 33 -0.81 -5.42 -13.62
CA VAL A 33 0.42 -6.23 -13.63
C VAL A 33 1.12 -6.17 -14.98
N SER A 34 0.38 -6.19 -16.10
CA SER A 34 0.95 -6.05 -17.42
C SER A 34 1.69 -4.72 -17.61
N LYS A 35 1.16 -3.63 -17.06
CA LYS A 35 1.83 -2.32 -17.06
C LYS A 35 3.10 -2.33 -16.19
N LEU A 36 3.05 -2.92 -15.00
CA LEU A 36 4.24 -3.06 -14.14
C LEU A 36 5.36 -3.84 -14.83
N ALA A 37 5.01 -4.92 -15.54
CA ALA A 37 5.96 -5.73 -16.27
C ALA A 37 6.60 -4.95 -17.45
N ALA A 38 5.83 -4.12 -18.14
CA ALA A 38 6.33 -3.27 -19.21
C ALA A 38 7.35 -2.22 -18.73
N GLU A 39 7.28 -1.84 -17.44
CA GLU A 39 8.25 -0.94 -16.80
C GLU A 39 9.53 -1.66 -16.34
N GLU A 40 9.65 -2.97 -16.54
CA GLU A 40 10.82 -3.77 -16.16
C GLU A 40 11.24 -3.61 -14.68
N LEU A 41 10.25 -3.55 -13.78
CA LEU A 41 10.49 -3.41 -12.34
C LEU A 41 10.91 -4.75 -11.73
N ASP A 42 11.93 -4.72 -10.88
CA ASP A 42 12.36 -5.88 -10.08
C ASP A 42 11.63 -5.96 -8.73
N LEU A 43 11.22 -4.80 -8.20
CA LEU A 43 10.56 -4.70 -6.90
C LEU A 43 9.57 -3.54 -6.89
N ILE A 44 8.41 -3.77 -6.30
CA ILE A 44 7.39 -2.75 -6.07
C ILE A 44 6.98 -2.69 -4.60
N GLY A 45 6.65 -1.48 -4.14
CA GLY A 45 5.93 -1.24 -2.90
C GLY A 45 4.46 -0.94 -3.22
N VAL A 46 3.58 -1.92 -3.03
CA VAL A 46 2.14 -1.69 -3.13
C VAL A 46 1.72 -0.77 -2.00
N THR A 47 1.32 0.45 -2.35
CA THR A 47 1.06 1.52 -1.40
C THR A 47 -0.43 1.68 -1.16
N ASN A 48 -0.83 1.67 0.10
CA ASN A 48 -2.18 1.98 0.55
C ASN A 48 -2.17 3.02 1.66
N TYR A 49 -3.34 3.63 1.86
CA TYR A 49 -3.60 4.50 3.00
C TYR A 49 -4.21 3.66 4.12
N PHE A 50 -3.61 3.66 5.30
CA PHE A 50 -4.11 3.10 6.56
C PHE A 50 -4.22 1.58 6.65
N TYR A 51 -4.70 0.87 5.62
CA TYR A 51 -4.87 -0.59 5.60
C TYR A 51 -4.91 -1.11 4.16
N PHE A 52 -4.76 -2.41 3.98
CA PHE A 52 -4.93 -3.11 2.71
C PHE A 52 -6.32 -3.76 2.61
N LYS A 53 -6.88 -3.82 1.41
CA LYS A 53 -8.05 -4.65 1.14
C LYS A 53 -7.72 -6.12 1.37
N GLU A 54 -8.76 -6.93 1.63
CA GLU A 54 -8.59 -8.36 1.87
C GLU A 54 -7.81 -9.04 0.75
N ASN A 55 -6.73 -9.74 1.14
CA ASN A 55 -5.84 -10.48 0.24
C ASN A 55 -5.20 -9.65 -0.89
N GLU A 56 -5.14 -8.33 -0.77
CA GLU A 56 -4.68 -7.45 -1.86
C GLU A 56 -3.26 -7.80 -2.33
N LEU A 57 -2.32 -7.97 -1.41
CA LEU A 57 -0.94 -8.30 -1.76
C LEU A 57 -0.83 -9.70 -2.39
N GLU A 58 -1.61 -10.66 -1.90
CA GLU A 58 -1.66 -12.02 -2.44
C GLU A 58 -2.25 -12.04 -3.84
N ILE A 59 -3.29 -11.25 -4.11
CA ILE A 59 -3.90 -11.10 -5.44
C ILE A 59 -2.85 -10.57 -6.42
N VAL A 60 -2.14 -9.50 -6.08
CA VAL A 60 -1.09 -8.92 -6.93
C VAL A 60 0.06 -9.92 -7.15
N LYS A 61 0.56 -10.57 -6.09
CA LYS A 61 1.62 -11.59 -6.18
C LYS A 61 1.22 -12.77 -7.05
N ASN A 62 -0.05 -13.20 -6.95
CA ASN A 62 -0.57 -14.30 -7.75
C ASN A 62 -0.67 -13.92 -9.22
N GLU A 63 -1.17 -12.74 -9.54
CA GLU A 63 -1.29 -12.28 -10.92
C GLU A 63 0.08 -12.12 -11.58
N ILE A 64 1.08 -11.55 -10.87
CA ILE A 64 2.47 -11.46 -11.33
C ILE A 64 3.00 -12.85 -11.73
N ARG A 65 2.75 -13.87 -10.89
CA ARG A 65 3.17 -15.25 -11.18
C ARG A 65 2.41 -15.87 -12.35
N THR A 66 1.11 -15.62 -12.43
CA THR A 66 0.25 -16.12 -13.51
C THR A 66 0.69 -15.60 -14.86
N GLN A 67 1.12 -14.33 -14.92
CA GLN A 67 1.69 -13.74 -16.15
C GLN A 67 3.16 -14.11 -16.40
N GLY A 68 3.78 -14.93 -15.55
CA GLY A 68 5.16 -15.40 -15.72
C GLY A 68 6.24 -14.40 -15.34
N HIS A 69 5.89 -13.31 -14.63
CA HIS A 69 6.84 -12.27 -14.22
C HIS A 69 7.48 -12.59 -12.86
N ARG A 70 8.61 -11.91 -12.59
CA ARG A 70 9.38 -12.03 -11.35
C ARG A 70 9.58 -10.65 -10.71
N ILE A 71 8.52 -10.12 -10.13
CA ILE A 71 8.54 -8.83 -9.43
C ILE A 71 8.35 -9.11 -7.94
N THR A 72 9.26 -8.62 -7.09
CA THR A 72 9.11 -8.68 -5.63
C THR A 72 8.07 -7.67 -5.18
N VAL A 73 7.11 -8.09 -4.36
CA VAL A 73 6.01 -7.24 -3.87
C VAL A 73 6.15 -7.03 -2.37
N LEU A 74 6.35 -5.78 -1.97
CA LEU A 74 6.33 -5.33 -0.57
C LEU A 74 5.00 -4.64 -0.29
N GLY A 75 4.47 -4.77 0.93
CA GLY A 75 3.42 -3.88 1.42
C GLY A 75 4.03 -2.54 1.83
N ASN A 76 3.38 -1.44 1.47
CA ASN A 76 3.76 -0.09 1.87
C ASN A 76 2.51 0.66 2.35
N VAL A 77 2.54 1.25 3.53
CA VAL A 77 1.44 2.08 4.02
C VAL A 77 1.93 3.52 4.17
N GLU A 78 1.19 4.42 3.54
CA GLU A 78 1.43 5.85 3.60
C GLU A 78 0.57 6.49 4.69
N PHE A 79 1.22 7.20 5.60
CA PHE A 79 0.59 8.02 6.62
C PHE A 79 0.92 9.48 6.40
N ARG A 80 -0.07 10.34 6.51
CA ARG A 80 0.13 11.77 6.63
C ARG A 80 0.15 12.14 8.10
N ILE A 81 1.30 12.59 8.60
CA ILE A 81 1.44 12.98 10.01
C ILE A 81 1.02 14.43 10.24
N VAL A 82 0.66 14.75 11.48
CA VAL A 82 0.17 16.09 11.85
C VAL A 82 1.25 17.16 11.75
N GLN A 83 2.51 16.76 11.86
CA GLN A 83 3.66 17.65 11.73
C GLN A 83 3.79 18.17 10.31
N GLN A 84 4.19 19.44 10.21
CA GLN A 84 4.46 20.09 8.94
C GLN A 84 5.96 20.43 8.84
N ASN A 85 6.47 20.51 7.62
CA ASN A 85 7.82 21.01 7.37
C ASN A 85 7.86 22.54 7.57
N ASN A 86 9.04 23.14 7.44
CA ASN A 86 9.24 24.60 7.60
C ASN A 86 8.46 25.43 6.56
N GLY A 87 8.00 24.83 5.46
CA GLY A 87 7.16 25.44 4.44
C GLY A 87 5.65 25.28 4.69
N GLY A 88 5.23 24.64 5.79
CA GLY A 88 3.83 24.38 6.10
C GLY A 88 3.23 23.19 5.35
N GLU A 89 4.05 22.38 4.69
CA GLU A 89 3.58 21.19 3.97
C GLU A 89 3.51 19.96 4.90
N TRP A 90 2.49 19.14 4.71
CA TRP A 90 2.32 17.89 5.45
C TRP A 90 3.44 16.89 5.11
N ILE A 91 3.89 16.16 6.11
CA ILE A 91 4.91 15.11 5.94
C ILE A 91 4.20 13.77 5.75
N ASN A 92 4.52 13.09 4.65
CA ASN A 92 4.11 11.71 4.42
C ASN A 92 5.21 10.78 4.93
N VAL A 93 4.79 9.75 5.67
CA VAL A 93 5.66 8.69 6.20
C VAL A 93 5.22 7.37 5.60
N HIS A 94 6.18 6.62 5.08
CA HIS A 94 5.95 5.30 4.53
C HIS A 94 6.46 4.22 5.48
N VAL A 95 5.60 3.23 5.74
CA VAL A 95 5.98 2.02 6.48
C VAL A 95 6.00 0.86 5.50
N VAL A 96 7.19 0.34 5.22
CA VAL A 96 7.41 -0.76 4.28
C VAL A 96 7.52 -2.07 5.04
N PHE A 97 6.72 -3.04 4.63
CA PHE A 97 6.64 -4.37 5.24
C PHE A 97 7.39 -5.40 4.41
N SER A 98 7.95 -6.41 5.08
CA SER A 98 8.63 -7.53 4.42
C SER A 98 7.69 -8.27 3.46
N GLU A 99 8.23 -8.74 2.34
CA GLU A 99 7.52 -9.60 1.37
C GLU A 99 6.97 -10.90 1.96
N LYS A 100 7.49 -11.30 3.13
CA LYS A 100 7.08 -12.52 3.84
C LYS A 100 5.77 -12.38 4.60
N LEU A 101 5.34 -11.13 4.85
CA LEU A 101 4.08 -10.88 5.53
C LEU A 101 2.91 -10.96 4.56
N THR A 102 1.82 -11.54 5.06
CA THR A 102 0.54 -11.55 4.36
C THR A 102 -0.22 -10.24 4.60
N THR A 103 -1.18 -9.94 3.73
CA THR A 103 -2.11 -8.82 3.92
C THR A 103 -2.76 -8.86 5.31
N THR A 104 -3.23 -10.03 5.74
CA THR A 104 -3.85 -10.21 7.07
C THR A 104 -2.90 -9.88 8.20
N GLN A 105 -1.64 -10.33 8.14
CA GLN A 105 -0.63 -10.04 9.17
C GLN A 105 -0.33 -8.55 9.26
N ILE A 106 -0.18 -7.88 8.12
CA ILE A 106 0.03 -6.43 8.06
C ILE A 106 -1.18 -5.69 8.64
N ASN A 107 -2.39 -6.02 8.23
CA ASN A 107 -3.61 -5.40 8.74
C ASN A 107 -3.80 -5.64 10.25
N THR A 108 -3.36 -6.79 10.78
CA THR A 108 -3.36 -7.05 12.22
C THR A 108 -2.44 -6.07 12.96
N ILE A 109 -1.25 -5.80 12.43
CA ILE A 109 -0.34 -4.80 13.00
C ILE A 109 -0.98 -3.41 12.94
N LEU A 110 -1.50 -3.02 11.78
CA LEU A 110 -2.09 -1.70 11.55
C LEU A 110 -3.33 -1.46 12.41
N SER A 111 -4.15 -2.48 12.65
CA SER A 111 -5.39 -2.37 13.43
C SER A 111 -5.18 -1.92 14.89
N SER A 112 -3.97 -1.99 15.40
CA SER A 112 -3.59 -1.46 16.71
C SER A 112 -3.13 -0.01 16.67
N MET A 113 -2.96 0.59 15.48
CA MET A 113 -2.45 1.95 15.29
C MET A 113 -3.61 2.94 15.24
N PRO A 114 -3.71 3.87 16.21
CA PRO A 114 -4.72 4.91 16.15
C PRO A 114 -4.34 5.98 15.13
N ILE A 115 -5.34 6.55 14.47
CA ILE A 115 -5.18 7.76 13.67
C ILE A 115 -5.63 8.97 14.52
N THR A 116 -5.09 10.14 14.22
CA THR A 116 -5.36 11.36 15.00
C THR A 116 -6.77 11.90 14.85
N ASN A 117 -7.49 11.50 13.80
CA ASN A 117 -8.90 11.86 13.65
C ASN A 117 -9.73 11.02 14.61
N THR A 118 -10.49 11.71 15.43
CA THR A 118 -11.52 11.07 16.24
C THR A 118 -12.83 11.05 15.46
N SER A 119 -13.65 10.04 15.69
CA SER A 119 -15.03 10.02 15.20
C SER A 119 -15.83 11.22 15.77
N PRO A 120 -16.97 11.59 15.15
CA PRO A 120 -17.82 12.66 15.67
C PRO A 120 -18.26 12.48 17.12
N ASP A 121 -18.30 11.24 17.61
CA ASP A 121 -18.63 10.89 19.01
C ASP A 121 -17.41 10.78 19.93
N GLY A 122 -16.22 11.20 19.46
CA GLY A 122 -14.99 11.24 20.25
C GLY A 122 -14.25 9.91 20.38
N ARG A 123 -14.66 8.85 19.68
CA ARG A 123 -13.97 7.56 19.71
C ARG A 123 -12.67 7.61 18.90
N VAL A 124 -11.69 6.83 19.33
CA VAL A 124 -10.43 6.66 18.59
C VAL A 124 -10.68 5.82 17.33
N VAL A 125 -10.27 6.33 16.19
CA VAL A 125 -10.29 5.61 14.93
C VAL A 125 -8.97 4.89 14.73
N TYR A 126 -9.02 3.63 14.29
CA TYR A 126 -7.83 2.80 14.07
C TYR A 126 -7.63 2.52 12.58
N CYS A 127 -6.40 2.16 12.20
CA CYS A 127 -6.01 1.79 10.84
C CYS A 127 -6.57 0.40 10.47
N SER A 128 -7.88 0.29 10.35
CA SER A 128 -8.57 -0.92 9.92
C SER A 128 -9.83 -0.56 9.13
N GLU A 129 -10.19 -1.39 8.16
CA GLU A 129 -11.37 -1.17 7.32
C GLU A 129 -12.64 -0.98 8.16
N THR A 130 -12.85 -1.87 9.12
CA THR A 130 -14.03 -1.83 10.00
C THR A 130 -14.09 -0.52 10.82
N SER A 131 -12.96 -0.11 11.40
CA SER A 131 -12.91 1.12 12.20
C SER A 131 -13.15 2.36 11.35
N MET A 132 -12.57 2.41 10.16
CA MET A 132 -12.69 3.56 9.26
C MET A 132 -14.09 3.69 8.68
N GLN A 133 -14.67 2.59 8.18
CA GLN A 133 -16.05 2.58 7.66
C GLN A 133 -17.08 2.96 8.74
N ALA A 134 -16.92 2.46 9.97
CA ALA A 134 -17.81 2.78 11.09
C ALA A 134 -17.77 4.28 11.47
N ASN A 135 -16.72 5.01 11.09
CA ASN A 135 -16.51 6.41 11.41
C ASN A 135 -16.57 7.35 10.18
N GLY A 136 -16.96 6.83 9.02
CA GLY A 136 -17.16 7.63 7.81
C GLY A 136 -15.85 8.17 7.19
N VAL A 137 -14.74 7.47 7.40
CA VAL A 137 -13.42 7.82 6.85
C VAL A 137 -13.11 6.98 5.61
#